data_ca7a96081e1ae07eebf0f64817b3a4a7
#
_entry.id   ca7a96081e1ae07eebf0f64817b3a4a7
#
_cell.length_a   1.000
_cell.length_b   1.000
_cell.length_c   1.000
_cell.angle_alpha   90.00
_cell.angle_beta   90.00
_cell.angle_gamma   90.00
#
_symmetry.space_group_name_H-M   'P 1'
#
loop_
_entity.id
_entity.type
_entity.pdbx_description
1 polymer ?
#
loop_
_entity_poly.entity_id
_entity_poly.type
_entity_poly.pdbx_seq_one_letter_code
_entity_poly.pdbx_strand_id
1 'polypeptide(L)'
;MSIFTKIINRELPGRFVYEDDDVVAFLTIEPMTQGHTLVVPRAEIDHWQNVDPTLFGRVMSVSQLIGKAVCRAFSTQRAGMIIAGLEVPHLHIHVFPTRSLSDFGFANVDRNPSPGSLDEAQAKIRAALAQLA
;
A
#
# COMPACT_ATOMS: atom_id res chain seq x y z
N MET A 1 0.94 5.36 -19.61
CA MET A 1 0.01 5.13 -18.48
C MET A 1 0.43 3.88 -17.72
N SER A 2 0.73 4.03 -16.43
CA SER A 2 1.16 2.91 -15.61
C SER A 2 0.01 1.97 -15.29
N ILE A 3 0.33 0.74 -14.85
CA ILE A 3 -0.68 -0.20 -14.35
C ILE A 3 -1.44 0.39 -13.15
N PHE A 4 -0.78 1.20 -12.32
CA PHE A 4 -1.43 1.82 -11.17
C PHE A 4 -2.42 2.90 -11.59
N THR A 5 -2.11 3.68 -12.63
CA THR A 5 -3.08 4.63 -13.21
C THR A 5 -4.32 3.88 -13.70
N LYS A 6 -4.14 2.73 -14.33
CA LYS A 6 -5.28 1.91 -14.78
C LYS A 6 -6.12 1.40 -13.61
N ILE A 7 -5.48 1.00 -12.51
CA ILE A 7 -6.20 0.61 -11.30
C ILE A 7 -6.95 1.80 -10.69
N ILE A 8 -6.30 2.96 -10.60
CA ILE A 8 -6.90 4.18 -10.07
C ILE A 8 -8.14 4.58 -10.88
N ASN A 9 -8.06 4.45 -12.20
CA ASN A 9 -9.16 4.77 -13.11
C ASN A 9 -10.22 3.66 -13.23
N ARG A 10 -10.09 2.58 -12.47
CA ARG A 10 -11.02 1.43 -12.50
C ARG A 10 -11.02 0.67 -13.83
N GLU A 11 -9.99 0.82 -14.65
CA GLU A 11 -9.80 0.02 -15.87
C GLU A 11 -9.30 -1.39 -15.52
N LEU A 12 -8.62 -1.53 -14.38
CA LEU A 12 -8.20 -2.81 -13.82
C LEU A 12 -8.72 -2.90 -12.37
N PRO A 13 -9.00 -4.12 -11.87
CA PRO A 13 -9.50 -4.29 -10.51
C PRO A 13 -8.41 -3.96 -9.47
N GLY A 14 -8.85 -3.45 -8.32
CA GLY A 14 -7.98 -3.20 -7.18
C GLY A 14 -8.78 -3.25 -5.88
N ARG A 15 -8.13 -3.69 -4.81
CA ARG A 15 -8.73 -3.73 -3.47
C ARG A 15 -8.36 -2.47 -2.70
N PHE A 16 -9.14 -1.42 -2.91
CA PHE A 16 -8.89 -0.13 -2.27
C PHE A 16 -9.21 -0.18 -0.77
N VAL A 17 -8.37 0.49 0.02
CA VAL A 17 -8.58 0.68 1.45
C VAL A 17 -8.66 2.17 1.82
N TYR A 18 -8.13 3.05 0.98
CA TYR A 18 -8.14 4.49 1.22
C TYR A 18 -8.15 5.25 -0.12
N GLU A 19 -8.88 6.36 -0.17
CA GLU A 19 -8.87 7.27 -1.31
C GLU A 19 -9.10 8.70 -0.84
N ASP A 20 -8.34 9.62 -1.40
CA ASP A 20 -8.64 11.06 -1.34
C ASP A 20 -8.34 11.69 -2.70
N ASP A 21 -8.35 13.03 -2.78
CA ASP A 21 -8.18 13.72 -4.06
C ASP A 21 -6.79 13.52 -4.67
N ASP A 22 -5.78 13.23 -3.86
CA ASP A 22 -4.38 13.19 -4.30
C ASP A 22 -3.75 11.80 -4.20
N VAL A 23 -4.23 10.96 -3.28
CA VAL A 23 -3.57 9.71 -2.90
C VAL A 23 -4.58 8.59 -2.78
N VAL A 24 -4.21 7.40 -3.23
CA VAL A 24 -4.98 6.18 -3.02
C VAL A 24 -4.12 5.12 -2.33
N ALA A 25 -4.77 4.16 -1.71
CA ALA A 25 -4.09 2.98 -1.18
C ALA A 25 -4.91 1.73 -1.53
N PHE A 26 -4.22 0.72 -2.04
CA PHE A 26 -4.82 -0.57 -2.37
C PHE A 26 -3.84 -1.70 -2.10
N LEU A 27 -4.36 -2.91 -1.93
CA LEU A 27 -3.52 -4.06 -1.64
C LEU A 27 -2.69 -4.45 -2.84
N THR A 28 -1.45 -4.86 -2.58
CA THR A 28 -0.65 -5.57 -3.60
C THR A 28 -1.20 -6.98 -3.78
N ILE A 29 -1.04 -7.54 -4.98
CA ILE A 29 -1.35 -8.93 -5.27
C ILE A 29 -0.17 -9.87 -5.01
N GLU A 30 0.97 -9.33 -4.58
CA GLU A 30 2.16 -10.12 -4.21
C GLU A 30 2.66 -9.65 -2.83
N PRO A 31 1.92 -9.98 -1.74
CA PRO A 31 2.24 -9.45 -0.42
C PRO A 31 3.50 -10.08 0.19
N MET A 32 4.29 -9.24 0.88
CA MET A 32 5.36 -9.71 1.77
C MET A 32 4.77 -10.34 3.02
N THR A 33 3.72 -9.70 3.56
CA THR A 33 2.88 -10.22 4.64
C THR A 33 1.43 -9.90 4.32
N GLN A 34 0.50 -10.61 4.96
CA GLN A 34 -0.92 -10.31 4.78
C GLN A 34 -1.20 -8.88 5.25
N GLY A 35 -1.89 -8.11 4.41
CA GLY A 35 -2.15 -6.69 4.68
C GLY A 35 -1.19 -5.72 4.00
N HIS A 36 -0.22 -6.22 3.24
CA HIS A 36 0.71 -5.40 2.47
C HIS A 36 -0.06 -4.51 1.50
N THR A 37 0.07 -3.22 1.70
CA THR A 37 -0.68 -2.18 0.99
C THR A 37 0.29 -1.29 0.22
N LEU A 38 -0.15 -0.82 -0.93
CA LEU A 38 0.57 0.16 -1.74
C LEU A 38 -0.10 1.52 -1.58
N VAL A 39 0.68 2.54 -1.24
CA VAL A 39 0.22 3.92 -1.14
C VAL A 39 0.74 4.67 -2.36
N VAL A 40 -0.16 5.22 -3.15
CA VAL A 40 0.14 5.66 -4.52
C VAL A 40 -0.47 7.04 -4.76
N PRO A 41 0.30 8.05 -5.23
CA PRO A 41 -0.31 9.30 -5.68
C PRO A 41 -1.10 9.05 -6.96
N ARG A 42 -2.21 9.78 -7.14
CA ARG A 42 -2.98 9.70 -8.38
C ARG A 42 -2.17 10.18 -9.58
N ALA A 43 -1.32 11.20 -9.36
CA ALA A 43 -0.40 11.69 -10.39
C ALA A 43 0.65 10.63 -10.72
N GLU A 44 0.87 10.38 -11.99
CA GLU A 44 1.85 9.38 -12.45
C GLU A 44 3.25 9.99 -12.44
N ILE A 45 3.91 9.90 -11.29
CA ILE A 45 5.28 10.39 -11.08
C ILE A 45 6.12 9.18 -10.70
N ASP A 46 7.22 8.96 -11.39
CA ASP A 46 8.03 7.76 -11.23
C ASP A 46 8.97 7.85 -10.03
N HIS A 47 9.86 8.84 -10.01
CA HIS A 47 10.93 8.91 -9.01
C HIS A 47 10.50 9.72 -7.79
N TRP A 48 10.55 9.10 -6.60
CA TRP A 48 10.12 9.77 -5.38
C TRP A 48 10.93 11.04 -5.09
N GLN A 49 12.20 11.07 -5.47
CA GLN A 49 13.06 12.23 -5.25
C GLN A 49 12.68 13.44 -6.10
N ASN A 50 11.85 13.26 -7.12
CA ASN A 50 11.40 14.32 -8.02
C ASN A 50 9.95 14.75 -7.75
N VAL A 51 9.29 14.15 -6.76
CA VAL A 51 7.91 14.53 -6.41
C VAL A 51 7.90 15.88 -5.71
N ASP A 52 6.92 16.72 -6.04
CA ASP A 52 6.69 17.94 -5.30
C ASP A 52 6.61 17.67 -3.79
N PRO A 53 7.35 18.41 -2.94
CA PRO A 53 7.38 18.12 -1.50
C PRO A 53 6.02 18.13 -0.82
N THR A 54 5.09 18.98 -1.26
CA THR A 54 3.73 19.02 -0.70
C THR A 54 2.98 17.72 -1.00
N LEU A 55 3.04 17.26 -2.24
CA LEU A 55 2.43 15.98 -2.62
C LEU A 55 3.12 14.81 -1.92
N PHE A 56 4.45 14.82 -1.85
CA PHE A 56 5.19 13.76 -1.17
C PHE A 56 4.82 13.70 0.32
N GLY A 57 4.67 14.86 0.96
CA GLY A 57 4.18 14.94 2.35
C GLY A 57 2.81 14.31 2.52
N ARG A 58 1.89 14.52 1.56
CA ARG A 58 0.58 13.89 1.55
C ARG A 58 0.68 12.36 1.44
N VAL A 59 1.51 11.88 0.53
CA VAL A 59 1.74 10.45 0.34
C VAL A 59 2.31 9.82 1.62
N MET A 60 3.25 10.50 2.27
CA MET A 60 3.84 10.02 3.52
C MET A 60 2.84 10.03 4.68
N SER A 61 1.98 11.05 4.77
CA SER A 61 0.94 11.11 5.79
C SER A 61 -0.06 9.95 5.64
N VAL A 62 -0.46 9.65 4.42
CA VAL A 62 -1.34 8.51 4.16
C VAL A 62 -0.60 7.20 4.47
N SER A 63 0.68 7.08 4.12
CA SER A 63 1.49 5.91 4.44
C SER A 63 1.57 5.68 5.95
N GLN A 64 1.70 6.73 6.75
CA GLN A 64 1.69 6.64 8.21
C GLN A 64 0.34 6.14 8.72
N LEU A 65 -0.74 6.67 8.18
CA LEU A 65 -2.09 6.23 8.54
C LEU A 65 -2.31 4.75 8.22
N ILE A 66 -1.90 4.32 7.02
CA ILE A 66 -1.97 2.91 6.63
C ILE A 66 -1.10 2.05 7.55
N GLY A 67 0.09 2.53 7.93
CA GLY A 67 0.96 1.85 8.89
C GLY A 67 0.25 1.58 10.22
N LYS A 68 -0.44 2.57 10.77
CA LYS A 68 -1.26 2.40 11.98
C LYS A 68 -2.37 1.38 11.76
N ALA A 69 -3.04 1.45 10.62
CA ALA A 69 -4.16 0.56 10.31
C ALA A 69 -3.73 -0.89 10.18
N VAL A 70 -2.63 -1.18 9.46
CA VAL A 70 -2.17 -2.57 9.31
C VAL A 70 -1.66 -3.15 10.62
N CYS A 71 -1.02 -2.33 11.47
CA CYS A 71 -0.62 -2.79 12.80
C CYS A 71 -1.83 -3.18 13.64
N ARG A 72 -2.89 -2.37 13.63
CA ARG A 72 -4.13 -2.68 14.35
C ARG A 72 -4.82 -3.90 13.76
N ALA A 73 -4.95 -3.94 12.44
CA ALA A 73 -5.67 -5.02 11.76
C ALA A 73 -5.03 -6.39 11.96
N PHE A 74 -3.71 -6.45 12.04
CA PHE A 74 -2.97 -7.71 12.12
C PHE A 74 -2.19 -7.90 13.44
N SER A 75 -2.47 -7.05 14.43
CA SER A 75 -1.92 -7.16 15.79
C SER A 75 -0.38 -7.21 15.80
N THR A 76 0.24 -6.34 15.02
CA THR A 76 1.69 -6.16 15.04
C THR A 76 2.06 -4.85 15.70
N GLN A 77 3.27 -4.78 16.28
CA GLN A 77 3.78 -3.54 16.86
C GLN A 77 4.39 -2.62 15.81
N ARG A 78 4.80 -3.17 14.68
CA ARG A 78 5.53 -2.42 13.65
C ARG A 78 4.92 -2.62 12.28
N ALA A 79 5.02 -1.56 11.48
CA ALA A 79 4.80 -1.62 10.05
C ALA A 79 6.13 -1.35 9.35
N GLY A 80 6.43 -2.12 8.32
CA GLY A 80 7.56 -1.87 7.43
C GLY A 80 7.16 -0.93 6.31
N MET A 81 8.13 -0.19 5.78
CA MET A 81 7.91 0.71 4.65
C MET A 81 9.08 0.63 3.69
N ILE A 82 8.79 0.47 2.40
CA ILE A 82 9.81 0.42 1.35
C ILE A 82 9.36 1.28 0.17
N ILE A 83 10.31 2.02 -0.40
CA ILE A 83 10.17 2.67 -1.70
C ILE A 83 11.23 2.05 -2.60
N ALA A 84 10.82 1.25 -3.57
CA ALA A 84 11.73 0.60 -4.51
C ALA A 84 11.62 1.19 -5.92
N GLY A 85 10.43 1.10 -6.53
CA GLY A 85 10.14 1.74 -7.80
C GLY A 85 10.81 1.15 -9.03
N LEU A 86 11.35 -0.07 -8.94
CA LEU A 86 12.12 -0.66 -10.04
C LEU A 86 11.25 -1.42 -11.05
N GLU A 87 10.02 -1.79 -10.68
CA GLU A 87 9.15 -2.60 -11.54
C GLU A 87 8.06 -1.78 -12.22
N VAL A 88 7.45 -0.82 -11.51
CA VAL A 88 6.38 0.02 -12.04
C VAL A 88 6.82 1.48 -11.98
N PRO A 89 6.82 2.20 -13.14
CA PRO A 89 7.28 3.60 -13.20
C PRO A 89 6.20 4.57 -12.69
N HIS A 90 5.76 4.36 -11.48
CA HIS A 90 4.76 5.16 -10.78
C HIS A 90 5.04 4.99 -9.29
N LEU A 91 5.36 6.09 -8.59
CA LEU A 91 5.69 6.06 -7.18
C LEU A 91 4.66 5.23 -6.40
N HIS A 92 5.14 4.30 -5.61
CA HIS A 92 4.32 3.55 -4.69
C HIS A 92 5.14 3.22 -3.45
N ILE A 93 4.52 3.41 -2.30
CA ILE A 93 5.14 3.11 -1.01
C ILE A 93 4.54 1.81 -0.50
N HIS A 94 5.40 0.81 -0.30
CA HIS A 94 5.00 -0.46 0.29
C HIS A 94 4.87 -0.28 1.79
N VAL A 95 3.70 -0.60 2.36
CA VAL A 95 3.44 -0.57 3.79
C VAL A 95 2.86 -1.92 4.19
N PHE A 96 3.45 -2.57 5.18
CA PHE A 96 3.05 -3.92 5.57
C PHE A 96 3.26 -4.15 7.07
N PRO A 97 2.38 -4.95 7.70
CA PRO A 97 2.61 -5.32 9.09
C PRO A 97 3.80 -6.29 9.15
N THR A 98 4.69 -6.11 10.12
CA THR A 98 5.90 -6.92 10.19
C THR A 98 6.24 -7.31 11.62
N ARG A 99 6.82 -8.50 11.79
CA ARG A 99 7.30 -9.02 13.06
C ARG A 99 8.80 -9.25 13.08
N SER A 100 9.44 -9.34 11.90
CA SER A 100 10.87 -9.61 11.79
C SER A 100 11.47 -9.06 10.52
N LEU A 101 12.79 -8.94 10.48
CA LEU A 101 13.50 -8.50 9.28
C LEU A 101 13.30 -9.47 8.11
N SER A 102 13.03 -10.75 8.38
CA SER A 102 12.79 -11.73 7.32
C SER A 102 11.50 -11.47 6.54
N ASP A 103 10.58 -10.64 7.07
CA ASP A 103 9.38 -10.23 6.33
C ASP A 103 9.69 -9.28 5.18
N PHE A 104 10.84 -8.60 5.23
CA PHE A 104 11.24 -7.64 4.19
C PHE A 104 11.89 -8.37 3.02
N GLY A 105 11.52 -7.99 1.82
CA GLY A 105 12.18 -8.47 0.62
C GLY A 105 11.23 -9.02 -0.44
N PHE A 106 11.45 -8.59 -1.68
CA PHE A 106 10.60 -8.98 -2.80
C PHE A 106 10.79 -10.44 -3.23
N ALA A 107 11.90 -11.06 -2.82
CA ALA A 107 12.13 -12.48 -3.08
C ALA A 107 11.21 -13.41 -2.28
N ASN A 108 10.64 -12.90 -1.18
CA ASN A 108 9.84 -13.68 -0.24
C ASN A 108 8.34 -13.43 -0.38
N VAL A 109 7.90 -12.68 -1.39
CA VAL A 109 6.48 -12.37 -1.57
C VAL A 109 5.68 -13.62 -1.89
N ASP A 110 4.43 -13.64 -1.44
CA ASP A 110 3.45 -14.65 -1.86
C ASP A 110 2.97 -14.29 -3.27
N ARG A 111 3.37 -15.07 -4.26
CA ARG A 111 3.03 -14.81 -5.66
C ARG A 111 1.65 -15.31 -6.06
N ASN A 112 0.97 -16.00 -5.16
CA ASN A 112 -0.35 -16.57 -5.44
C ASN A 112 -1.23 -16.54 -4.19
N PRO A 113 -1.49 -15.37 -3.60
CA PRO A 113 -2.37 -15.30 -2.44
C PRO A 113 -3.79 -15.68 -2.82
N SER A 114 -4.51 -16.32 -1.90
CA SER A 114 -5.90 -16.64 -2.15
C SER A 114 -6.74 -15.35 -2.24
N PRO A 115 -7.75 -15.29 -3.12
CA PRO A 115 -8.67 -14.16 -3.14
C PRO A 115 -9.32 -13.91 -1.77
N GLY A 116 -9.63 -14.95 -1.03
CA GLY A 116 -10.23 -14.85 0.30
C GLY A 116 -9.30 -14.16 1.31
N SER A 117 -7.98 -14.42 1.27
CA SER A 117 -7.04 -13.77 2.17
C SER A 117 -6.88 -12.28 1.83
N LEU A 118 -6.93 -11.92 0.55
CA LEU A 118 -6.89 -10.53 0.11
C LEU A 118 -8.17 -9.79 0.50
N ASP A 119 -9.33 -10.41 0.33
CA ASP A 119 -10.61 -9.82 0.73
C ASP A 119 -10.67 -9.62 2.25
N GLU A 120 -10.18 -10.58 3.02
CA GLU A 120 -10.10 -10.49 4.48
C GLU A 120 -9.19 -9.33 4.90
N ALA A 121 -8.01 -9.21 4.28
CA ALA A 121 -7.09 -8.13 4.57
C ALA A 121 -7.71 -6.76 4.27
N GLN A 122 -8.38 -6.62 3.14
CA GLN A 122 -9.08 -5.38 2.78
C GLN A 122 -10.11 -5.00 3.83
N ALA A 123 -10.94 -5.97 4.25
CA ALA A 123 -11.99 -5.71 5.25
C ALA A 123 -11.39 -5.30 6.60
N LYS A 124 -10.34 -5.97 7.05
CA LYS A 124 -9.68 -5.67 8.32
C LYS A 124 -9.03 -4.29 8.32
N ILE A 125 -8.36 -3.92 7.23
CA ILE A 125 -7.71 -2.62 7.12
C ILE A 125 -8.76 -1.50 7.08
N ARG A 126 -9.83 -1.68 6.30
CA ARG A 126 -10.95 -0.71 6.27
C ARG A 126 -11.58 -0.51 7.64
N ALA A 127 -11.79 -1.59 8.38
CA ALA A 127 -12.33 -1.53 9.73
C ALA A 127 -11.37 -0.77 10.67
N ALA A 128 -10.07 -1.04 10.59
CA ALA A 128 -9.07 -0.34 11.39
C ALA A 128 -9.02 1.16 11.06
N LEU A 129 -9.07 1.52 9.78
CA LEU A 129 -9.12 2.92 9.35
C LEU A 129 -10.34 3.65 9.89
N ALA A 130 -11.51 3.00 9.90
CA ALA A 130 -12.73 3.57 10.45
C ALA A 130 -12.60 3.85 11.96
N GLN A 131 -11.88 3.00 12.70
CA GLN A 131 -11.63 3.18 14.12
C GLN A 131 -10.64 4.31 14.40
N LEU A 132 -9.74 4.61 13.46
CA LEU A 132 -8.72 5.66 13.57
C LEU A 132 -9.25 7.04 13.15
N ALA A 133 -10.37 7.09 12.50
CA ALA A 133 -10.97 8.33 12.01
C ALA A 133 -11.56 9.18 13.13
#